data_81af22dc0385631fe976f9bf0e6fded9
#
_entry.id   81af22dc0385631fe976f9bf0e6fded9
#
_cell.length_a   1.000
_cell.length_b   1.000
_cell.length_c   1.000
_cell.angle_alpha   90.00
_cell.angle_beta   90.00
_cell.angle_gamma   90.00
#
_symmetry.space_group_name_H-M   'P 1'
#
loop_
_entity.id
_entity.type
_entity.pdbx_description
1 polymer ?
#
loop_
_entity_poly.entity_id
_entity_poly.type
_entity_poly.pdbx_seq_one_letter_code
_entity_poly.pdbx_strand_id
1 'polypeptide(L)'
;MANETIKRFEKLAQMHQHIDAPRPEQAVYRECISIAGWIFAEGRAPRDCRVRAWLDGVPIGETKFLFVRPDVSDFLSLPHDVPTAFRFLASAAGCNDASREATIELTASWKGDATEYLIGNVCVHLVPAFLHKRDFGKVVCPAQKSVLHRENIYGSGPPVLEPSPELLHLIFDYLSPRSSVLDVGCGAGAYGPALITAGHRWIGFEVNPGCLQLLEQRGLPFRKTAPEAARFPCADQEFDEAICIEVLEHIEHLEQFLEEISRVVSRRALFSVPNIEVIPYFKDWETVPWHLLEGDHKNFFTRTSLRELLAPHFSRVEVFSYMEHPLRTRDGIALHAHLCAVADKD
;
A
#
# COMPACT_ATOMS: atom_id res chain seq x y z
N MET A 1 -42.08 10.74 -8.46
CA MET A 1 -42.19 10.93 -7.00
C MET A 1 -42.26 9.54 -6.39
N ALA A 2 -41.16 8.92 -6.18
CA ALA A 2 -41.04 7.70 -5.40
C ALA A 2 -40.44 8.12 -4.05
N ASN A 3 -41.25 8.04 -3.00
CA ASN A 3 -40.80 8.13 -1.62
C ASN A 3 -40.03 6.83 -1.33
N GLU A 4 -38.71 6.82 -1.60
CA GLU A 4 -37.87 5.74 -1.12
C GLU A 4 -37.76 5.88 0.40
N THR A 5 -38.35 4.92 1.07
CA THR A 5 -38.31 4.75 2.51
C THR A 5 -36.85 4.56 2.91
N ILE A 6 -36.25 5.57 3.49
CA ILE A 6 -34.91 5.48 4.08
C ILE A 6 -34.99 4.34 5.11
N LYS A 7 -34.28 3.27 4.86
CA LYS A 7 -34.19 2.12 5.76
C LYS A 7 -33.59 2.61 7.07
N ARG A 8 -34.39 2.68 8.14
CA ARG A 8 -33.87 3.03 9.47
C ARG A 8 -33.29 1.77 10.06
N PHE A 9 -31.97 1.77 10.25
CA PHE A 9 -31.27 0.70 10.96
C PHE A 9 -31.53 0.79 12.46
N GLU A 10 -31.61 -0.34 13.11
CA GLU A 10 -31.78 -0.42 14.56
C GLU A 10 -30.45 -0.19 15.28
N LYS A 11 -30.53 0.24 16.55
CA LYS A 11 -29.35 0.29 17.45
C LYS A 11 -29.40 -0.95 18.34
N LEU A 12 -28.29 -1.66 18.42
CA LEU A 12 -28.15 -2.79 19.32
C LEU A 12 -27.58 -2.31 20.65
N ALA A 13 -28.29 -2.61 21.75
CA ALA A 13 -27.74 -2.41 23.09
C ALA A 13 -26.53 -3.32 23.30
N GLN A 14 -25.55 -2.89 24.07
CA GLN A 14 -24.31 -3.62 24.37
C GLN A 14 -23.45 -3.94 23.13
N MET A 15 -23.43 -3.03 22.17
CA MET A 15 -22.52 -3.08 21.04
C MET A 15 -21.40 -2.06 21.24
N HIS A 16 -20.17 -2.54 21.22
CA HIS A 16 -18.96 -1.73 21.26
C HIS A 16 -18.37 -1.67 19.84
N GLN A 17 -18.08 -0.50 19.34
CA GLN A 17 -17.60 -0.33 17.96
C GLN A 17 -16.79 0.95 17.79
N HIS A 18 -15.96 0.94 16.76
CA HIS A 18 -15.25 2.11 16.29
C HIS A 18 -14.99 2.02 14.79
N ILE A 19 -15.03 3.16 14.10
CA ILE A 19 -14.70 3.27 12.68
C ILE A 19 -13.34 3.94 12.56
N ASP A 20 -12.34 3.18 12.10
CA ASP A 20 -10.98 3.66 11.89
C ASP A 20 -10.83 4.39 10.55
N ALA A 21 -11.58 3.92 9.52
CA ALA A 21 -11.59 4.49 8.18
C ALA A 21 -12.96 4.29 7.49
N PRO A 22 -13.39 5.25 6.65
CA PRO A 22 -12.78 6.55 6.44
C PRO A 22 -12.91 7.45 7.66
N ARG A 23 -12.06 8.46 7.76
CA ARG A 23 -12.18 9.49 8.80
C ARG A 23 -13.25 10.52 8.40
N PRO A 24 -13.90 11.18 9.36
CA PRO A 24 -14.81 12.29 9.06
C PRO A 24 -14.13 13.34 8.16
N GLU A 25 -14.89 13.86 7.21
CA GLU A 25 -14.46 14.89 6.24
C GLU A 25 -13.27 14.48 5.32
N GLN A 26 -12.87 13.23 5.36
CA GLN A 26 -11.82 12.72 4.48
C GLN A 26 -12.31 12.71 3.03
N ALA A 27 -11.43 13.15 2.11
CA ALA A 27 -11.63 12.90 0.69
C ALA A 27 -11.35 11.41 0.41
N VAL A 28 -12.33 10.72 -0.15
CA VAL A 28 -12.24 9.30 -0.49
C VAL A 28 -12.64 9.08 -1.94
N TYR A 29 -11.92 8.18 -2.59
CA TYR A 29 -12.24 7.81 -3.96
C TYR A 29 -13.47 6.91 -4.00
N ARG A 30 -14.50 7.33 -4.74
CA ARG A 30 -15.79 6.63 -4.77
C ARG A 30 -15.69 5.19 -5.31
N GLU A 31 -14.72 4.91 -6.18
CA GLU A 31 -14.50 3.58 -6.76
C GLU A 31 -13.77 2.63 -5.80
N CYS A 32 -13.08 3.17 -4.79
CA CYS A 32 -12.27 2.39 -3.88
C CYS A 32 -12.21 3.05 -2.50
N ILE A 33 -13.24 2.82 -1.70
CA ILE A 33 -13.37 3.38 -0.36
C ILE A 33 -12.88 2.35 0.65
N SER A 34 -11.79 2.64 1.33
CA SER A 34 -11.31 1.78 2.41
C SER A 34 -12.22 1.92 3.63
N ILE A 35 -12.82 0.81 4.04
CA ILE A 35 -13.64 0.71 5.25
C ILE A 35 -12.88 -0.14 6.26
N ALA A 36 -12.64 0.39 7.45
CA ALA A 36 -11.98 -0.32 8.52
C ALA A 36 -12.52 0.10 9.88
N GLY A 37 -12.43 -0.80 10.84
CA GLY A 37 -12.87 -0.56 12.21
C GLY A 37 -12.93 -1.85 13.01
N TRP A 38 -13.61 -1.79 14.13
CA TRP A 38 -13.86 -2.97 14.93
C TRP A 38 -15.28 -2.94 15.55
N ILE A 39 -15.79 -4.11 15.87
CA ILE A 39 -17.11 -4.33 16.47
C ILE A 39 -17.09 -5.54 17.40
N PHE A 40 -17.73 -5.41 18.51
CA PHE A 40 -18.03 -6.49 19.42
C PHE A 40 -19.44 -6.29 20.00
N ALA A 41 -20.24 -7.33 19.97
CA ALA A 41 -21.59 -7.32 20.55
C ALA A 41 -21.71 -8.47 21.55
N GLU A 42 -22.06 -8.15 22.79
CA GLU A 42 -22.23 -9.16 23.83
C GLU A 42 -23.32 -10.18 23.47
N GLY A 43 -23.05 -11.45 23.72
CA GLY A 43 -23.97 -12.54 23.40
C GLY A 43 -24.11 -12.88 21.92
N ARG A 44 -23.33 -12.26 21.04
CA ARG A 44 -23.31 -12.54 19.61
C ARG A 44 -21.98 -13.19 19.21
N ALA A 45 -22.05 -14.20 18.32
CA ALA A 45 -20.84 -14.87 17.83
C ALA A 45 -20.10 -13.97 16.83
N PRO A 46 -18.86 -13.54 17.09
CA PRO A 46 -18.13 -12.65 16.19
C PRO A 46 -17.90 -13.25 14.80
N ARG A 47 -17.73 -14.57 14.70
CA ARG A 47 -17.54 -15.29 13.43
C ARG A 47 -18.75 -15.25 12.50
N ASP A 48 -19.94 -14.98 13.04
CA ASP A 48 -21.19 -14.89 12.28
C ASP A 48 -21.52 -13.44 11.88
N CYS A 49 -20.69 -12.48 12.30
CA CYS A 49 -20.87 -11.07 12.01
C CYS A 49 -20.51 -10.74 10.57
N ARG A 50 -21.35 -9.92 9.94
CA ARG A 50 -21.13 -9.29 8.65
C ARG A 50 -21.25 -7.79 8.83
N VAL A 51 -20.28 -7.05 8.33
CA VAL A 51 -20.32 -5.58 8.28
C VAL A 51 -20.57 -5.14 6.85
N ARG A 52 -21.50 -4.19 6.67
CA ARG A 52 -21.88 -3.65 5.36
C ARG A 52 -21.80 -2.13 5.37
N ALA A 53 -21.32 -1.56 4.27
CA ALA A 53 -21.33 -0.13 4.02
C ALA A 53 -22.45 0.24 3.06
N TRP A 54 -23.10 1.35 3.34
CA TRP A 54 -24.21 1.90 2.58
C TRP A 54 -23.94 3.35 2.20
N LEU A 55 -24.40 3.73 1.05
CA LEU A 55 -24.41 5.11 0.57
C LEU A 55 -25.78 5.40 -0.05
N ASP A 56 -26.48 6.42 0.44
CA ASP A 56 -27.82 6.78 -0.03
C ASP A 56 -28.80 5.59 -0.05
N GLY A 57 -28.69 4.70 0.94
CA GLY A 57 -29.55 3.50 1.03
C GLY A 57 -29.15 2.35 0.10
N VAL A 58 -28.07 2.51 -0.68
CA VAL A 58 -27.53 1.46 -1.56
C VAL A 58 -26.32 0.80 -0.90
N PRO A 59 -26.24 -0.53 -0.86
CA PRO A 59 -25.05 -1.21 -0.34
C PRO A 59 -23.89 -1.03 -1.31
N ILE A 60 -22.74 -0.55 -0.79
CA ILE A 60 -21.53 -0.28 -1.57
C ILE A 60 -20.38 -1.25 -1.30
N GLY A 61 -20.52 -2.11 -0.30
CA GLY A 61 -19.54 -3.14 0.03
C GLY A 61 -19.86 -3.84 1.34
N GLU A 62 -19.29 -5.01 1.53
CA GLU A 62 -19.44 -5.79 2.77
C GLU A 62 -18.23 -6.66 3.05
N THR A 63 -18.02 -7.02 4.34
CA THR A 63 -17.13 -8.10 4.74
C THR A 63 -17.92 -9.26 5.31
N LYS A 64 -17.44 -10.49 5.10
CA LYS A 64 -18.07 -11.72 5.58
C LYS A 64 -17.35 -12.32 6.78
N PHE A 65 -16.27 -11.71 7.23
CA PHE A 65 -15.49 -12.19 8.36
C PHE A 65 -14.81 -11.02 9.09
N LEU A 66 -14.56 -11.25 10.36
CA LEU A 66 -13.74 -10.37 11.20
C LEU A 66 -12.37 -11.01 11.40
N PHE A 67 -11.38 -10.20 11.76
CA PHE A 67 -10.04 -10.64 12.12
C PHE A 67 -9.67 -10.20 13.53
N VAL A 68 -8.65 -10.84 14.09
CA VAL A 68 -8.17 -10.54 15.44
C VAL A 68 -7.38 -9.24 15.44
N ARG A 69 -7.60 -8.45 16.48
CA ARG A 69 -6.88 -7.21 16.73
C ARG A 69 -6.56 -7.10 18.22
N PRO A 70 -5.31 -7.42 18.62
CA PRO A 70 -4.91 -7.56 20.02
C PRO A 70 -5.18 -6.31 20.87
N ASP A 71 -4.94 -5.10 20.33
CA ASP A 71 -5.21 -3.84 21.02
C ASP A 71 -6.70 -3.65 21.36
N VAL A 72 -7.60 -4.12 20.50
CA VAL A 72 -9.05 -4.11 20.76
C VAL A 72 -9.41 -5.18 21.79
N SER A 73 -8.78 -6.35 21.72
CA SER A 73 -8.99 -7.40 22.72
C SER A 73 -8.56 -6.93 24.11
N ASP A 74 -7.41 -6.27 24.21
CA ASP A 74 -6.95 -5.66 25.48
C ASP A 74 -7.91 -4.60 25.99
N PHE A 75 -8.34 -3.69 25.13
CA PHE A 75 -9.28 -2.62 25.46
C PHE A 75 -10.63 -3.15 26.00
N LEU A 76 -11.14 -4.23 25.38
CA LEU A 76 -12.42 -4.85 25.74
C LEU A 76 -12.28 -5.98 26.79
N SER A 77 -11.04 -6.28 27.22
CA SER A 77 -10.73 -7.40 28.13
C SER A 77 -11.24 -8.75 27.58
N LEU A 78 -11.03 -8.98 26.28
CA LEU A 78 -11.40 -10.20 25.58
C LEU A 78 -10.18 -11.11 25.38
N PRO A 79 -10.38 -12.42 25.18
CA PRO A 79 -9.32 -13.30 24.69
C PRO A 79 -8.73 -12.81 23.36
N HIS A 80 -7.42 -12.98 23.18
CA HIS A 80 -6.70 -12.47 22.00
C HIS A 80 -7.02 -13.23 20.70
N ASP A 81 -7.78 -14.30 20.75
CA ASP A 81 -8.25 -15.07 19.59
C ASP A 81 -9.67 -14.67 19.13
N VAL A 82 -10.29 -13.70 19.79
CA VAL A 82 -11.62 -13.20 19.42
C VAL A 82 -11.52 -12.22 18.25
N PRO A 83 -12.10 -12.54 17.08
CA PRO A 83 -12.08 -11.62 15.94
C PRO A 83 -13.08 -10.49 16.19
N THR A 84 -12.57 -9.27 16.19
CA THR A 84 -13.35 -8.05 16.42
C THR A 84 -13.25 -7.03 15.31
N ALA A 85 -12.17 -7.06 14.53
CA ALA A 85 -11.88 -6.05 13.52
C ALA A 85 -12.39 -6.42 12.14
N PHE A 86 -12.73 -5.40 11.36
CA PHE A 86 -13.12 -5.54 9.96
C PHE A 86 -12.31 -4.59 9.09
N ARG A 87 -12.04 -5.04 7.85
CA ARG A 87 -11.49 -4.21 6.80
C ARG A 87 -11.95 -4.74 5.45
N PHE A 88 -12.46 -3.84 4.60
CA PHE A 88 -12.85 -4.18 3.24
C PHE A 88 -12.83 -2.93 2.35
N LEU A 89 -12.88 -3.14 1.04
CA LEU A 89 -13.09 -2.07 0.08
C LEU A 89 -14.55 -2.01 -0.32
N ALA A 90 -15.07 -0.81 -0.33
CA ALA A 90 -16.39 -0.48 -0.83
C ALA A 90 -16.28 0.31 -2.14
N SER A 91 -17.27 0.22 -3.00
CA SER A 91 -17.32 0.95 -4.26
C SER A 91 -18.66 1.64 -4.44
N ALA A 92 -18.62 2.93 -4.67
CA ALA A 92 -19.74 3.77 -5.03
C ALA A 92 -19.69 4.18 -6.52
N ALA A 93 -19.11 3.35 -7.38
CA ALA A 93 -18.91 3.62 -8.81
C ALA A 93 -20.20 3.93 -9.57
N GLY A 94 -21.34 3.41 -9.11
CA GLY A 94 -22.67 3.73 -9.68
C GLY A 94 -23.26 5.07 -9.25
N CYS A 95 -22.61 5.81 -8.35
CA CYS A 95 -23.06 7.12 -7.92
C CYS A 95 -22.65 8.20 -8.91
N ASN A 96 -23.38 9.35 -8.87
CA ASN A 96 -23.20 10.47 -9.76
C ASN A 96 -21.73 10.94 -9.86
N ASP A 97 -21.30 11.38 -11.05
CA ASP A 97 -19.90 11.71 -11.39
C ASP A 97 -19.31 12.94 -10.69
N ALA A 98 -20.11 13.73 -10.02
CA ALA A 98 -19.63 14.92 -9.32
C ALA A 98 -19.01 14.59 -7.96
N SER A 99 -17.94 15.30 -7.61
CA SER A 99 -17.46 15.35 -6.23
C SER A 99 -18.57 15.88 -5.32
N ARG A 100 -18.84 15.20 -4.23
CA ARG A 100 -19.89 15.59 -3.28
C ARG A 100 -19.59 15.15 -1.85
N GLU A 101 -20.18 15.86 -0.91
CA GLU A 101 -20.32 15.36 0.45
C GLU A 101 -21.31 14.20 0.47
N ALA A 102 -20.98 13.17 1.22
CA ALA A 102 -21.79 11.99 1.35
C ALA A 102 -21.63 11.38 2.75
N THR A 103 -22.69 10.73 3.21
CA THR A 103 -22.62 9.98 4.47
C THR A 103 -22.61 8.50 4.16
N ILE A 104 -21.54 7.85 4.59
CA ILE A 104 -21.42 6.39 4.56
C ILE A 104 -21.98 5.86 5.88
N GLU A 105 -23.01 5.02 5.79
CA GLU A 105 -23.57 4.31 6.94
C GLU A 105 -22.95 2.91 7.01
N LEU A 106 -22.50 2.51 8.20
CA LEU A 106 -22.00 1.16 8.43
C LEU A 106 -22.98 0.39 9.31
N THR A 107 -23.28 -0.83 8.91
CA THR A 107 -24.19 -1.73 9.65
C THR A 107 -23.53 -3.06 9.93
N ALA A 108 -23.99 -3.73 10.98
CA ALA A 108 -23.65 -5.11 11.28
C ALA A 108 -24.91 -5.97 11.28
N SER A 109 -24.76 -7.21 10.85
CA SER A 109 -25.77 -8.26 10.98
C SER A 109 -25.12 -9.58 11.35
N TRP A 110 -25.87 -10.50 11.94
CA TRP A 110 -25.38 -11.82 12.32
C TRP A 110 -26.14 -12.90 11.57
N LYS A 111 -25.48 -14.00 11.30
CA LYS A 111 -26.08 -15.16 10.64
C LYS A 111 -27.37 -15.60 11.35
N GLY A 112 -28.45 -15.69 10.59
CA GLY A 112 -29.78 -16.06 11.13
C GLY A 112 -30.60 -14.89 11.67
N ASP A 113 -30.04 -13.68 11.73
CA ASP A 113 -30.74 -12.45 12.08
C ASP A 113 -31.01 -11.64 10.79
N ALA A 114 -32.27 -11.29 10.56
CA ALA A 114 -32.66 -10.47 9.41
C ALA A 114 -32.45 -8.96 9.65
N THR A 115 -32.13 -8.58 10.89
CA THR A 115 -31.97 -7.18 11.29
C THR A 115 -30.56 -6.69 11.01
N GLU A 116 -30.45 -5.49 10.48
CA GLU A 116 -29.20 -4.77 10.37
C GLU A 116 -29.10 -3.67 11.43
N TYR A 117 -28.03 -3.68 12.16
CA TYR A 117 -27.79 -2.77 13.28
C TYR A 117 -26.77 -1.71 12.89
N LEU A 118 -27.07 -0.45 13.17
CA LEU A 118 -26.20 0.66 12.85
C LEU A 118 -24.92 0.63 13.72
N ILE A 119 -23.75 0.53 13.07
CA ILE A 119 -22.44 0.73 13.70
C ILE A 119 -22.16 2.21 13.84
N GLY A 120 -22.35 2.99 12.77
CA GLY A 120 -22.11 4.43 12.76
C GLY A 120 -22.18 5.03 11.37
N ASN A 121 -22.00 6.33 11.33
CA ASN A 121 -22.04 7.13 10.11
C ASN A 121 -20.75 7.92 10.00
N VAL A 122 -20.23 8.04 8.77
CA VAL A 122 -19.06 8.87 8.49
C VAL A 122 -19.39 9.78 7.31
N CYS A 123 -19.33 11.10 7.54
CA CYS A 123 -19.41 12.08 6.47
C CYS A 123 -18.06 12.17 5.77
N VAL A 124 -18.06 12.06 4.46
CA VAL A 124 -16.87 12.05 3.62
C VAL A 124 -17.06 12.91 2.38
N HIS A 125 -15.95 13.30 1.78
CA HIS A 125 -15.94 13.92 0.45
C HIS A 125 -15.66 12.85 -0.60
N LEU A 126 -16.71 12.44 -1.33
CA LEU A 126 -16.55 11.52 -2.45
C LEU A 126 -15.94 12.27 -3.63
N VAL A 127 -14.81 11.76 -4.09
CA VAL A 127 -14.16 12.23 -5.32
C VAL A 127 -14.02 11.07 -6.30
N PRO A 128 -14.09 11.31 -7.61
CA PRO A 128 -13.78 10.27 -8.59
C PRO A 128 -12.35 9.78 -8.38
N ALA A 129 -12.15 8.48 -8.32
CA ALA A 129 -10.82 7.92 -8.12
C ALA A 129 -9.86 8.33 -9.20
N PHE A 130 -10.37 8.31 -10.35
CA PHE A 130 -9.55 8.53 -11.49
C PHE A 130 -10.03 9.78 -12.12
N LEU A 131 -9.71 10.94 -11.54
CA LEU A 131 -9.62 11.58 -12.71
C LEU A 131 -10.66 12.57 -13.01
N HIS A 132 -10.22 13.62 -12.79
CA HIS A 132 -10.66 14.67 -13.69
C HIS A 132 -10.79 14.08 -15.10
N LYS A 133 -11.94 14.25 -15.77
CA LYS A 133 -12.13 13.94 -17.21
C LYS A 133 -10.93 14.41 -18.06
N ARG A 134 -10.24 15.43 -17.58
CA ARG A 134 -9.04 16.00 -18.16
C ARG A 134 -7.85 15.04 -18.15
N ASP A 135 -7.63 14.34 -17.04
CA ASP A 135 -6.49 13.42 -16.89
C ASP A 135 -6.78 12.13 -17.64
N PHE A 136 -8.00 11.64 -17.56
CA PHE A 136 -8.44 10.50 -18.36
C PHE A 136 -8.32 10.76 -19.86
N GLY A 137 -8.75 11.91 -20.34
CA GLY A 137 -8.63 12.29 -21.76
C GLY A 137 -7.18 12.41 -22.23
N LYS A 138 -6.24 12.72 -21.36
CA LYS A 138 -4.80 12.73 -21.67
C LYS A 138 -4.20 11.35 -21.73
N VAL A 139 -4.66 10.48 -20.86
CA VAL A 139 -4.08 9.18 -20.61
C VAL A 139 -4.58 8.12 -21.60
N VAL A 140 -5.86 8.20 -21.97
CA VAL A 140 -6.49 7.30 -22.94
C VAL A 140 -6.69 8.04 -24.27
N CYS A 141 -5.63 8.29 -24.99
CA CYS A 141 -5.73 8.81 -26.35
C CYS A 141 -5.71 7.65 -27.34
N PRO A 142 -6.76 7.44 -28.13
CA PRO A 142 -6.81 6.36 -29.14
C PRO A 142 -5.71 6.45 -30.18
N ALA A 143 -5.16 7.64 -30.42
CA ALA A 143 -4.03 7.85 -31.31
C ALA A 143 -2.68 7.45 -30.67
N GLN A 144 -2.62 7.25 -29.38
CA GLN A 144 -1.41 6.78 -28.71
C GLN A 144 -1.31 5.26 -28.84
N LYS A 145 -0.23 4.81 -29.39
CA LYS A 145 0.04 3.39 -29.63
C LYS A 145 0.37 2.59 -28.38
N SER A 146 0.40 3.22 -27.23
CA SER A 146 0.75 2.58 -25.95
C SER A 146 -0.51 2.28 -25.16
N VAL A 147 -0.64 1.03 -24.74
CA VAL A 147 -1.70 0.59 -23.81
C VAL A 147 -1.39 1.04 -22.38
N LEU A 148 -0.11 1.30 -22.08
CA LEU A 148 0.34 1.79 -20.79
C LEU A 148 0.44 3.31 -20.82
N HIS A 149 -0.01 3.93 -19.76
CA HIS A 149 0.10 5.37 -19.60
C HIS A 149 1.57 5.75 -19.39
N ARG A 150 2.04 6.69 -20.18
CA ARG A 150 3.38 7.26 -20.01
C ARG A 150 3.38 8.48 -19.10
N GLU A 151 2.22 8.98 -18.76
CA GLU A 151 2.05 10.06 -17.80
C GLU A 151 1.56 9.46 -16.49
N ASN A 152 2.15 9.87 -15.38
CA ASN A 152 1.69 9.48 -14.06
C ASN A 152 0.30 10.07 -13.83
N ILE A 153 -0.73 9.22 -13.70
CA ILE A 153 -2.13 9.61 -13.57
C ILE A 153 -2.40 10.26 -12.21
N TYR A 154 -1.66 9.83 -11.20
CA TYR A 154 -1.81 10.32 -9.82
C TYR A 154 -0.99 11.58 -9.55
N GLY A 155 -0.20 12.04 -10.53
CA GLY A 155 0.85 12.99 -10.26
C GLY A 155 1.97 12.36 -9.42
N SER A 156 2.99 13.12 -9.09
CA SER A 156 4.13 12.60 -8.30
C SER A 156 3.80 12.34 -6.84
N GLY A 157 2.57 12.59 -6.38
CA GLY A 157 2.22 12.51 -4.96
C GLY A 157 3.11 13.36 -4.05
N PRO A 158 2.81 13.51 -2.78
CA PRO A 158 3.75 14.07 -1.83
C PRO A 158 4.92 13.10 -1.64
N PRO A 159 6.17 13.59 -1.50
CA PRO A 159 7.30 12.74 -1.20
C PRO A 159 7.09 11.97 0.11
N VAL A 160 7.45 10.70 0.12
CA VAL A 160 7.37 9.86 1.32
C VAL A 160 8.42 10.35 2.32
N LEU A 161 7.96 10.86 3.45
CA LEU A 161 8.83 11.41 4.51
C LEU A 161 9.05 10.44 5.65
N GLU A 162 8.12 9.51 5.85
CA GLU A 162 8.18 8.52 6.91
C GLU A 162 8.14 7.10 6.33
N PRO A 163 8.93 6.17 6.91
CA PRO A 163 8.97 4.80 6.42
C PRO A 163 7.69 4.04 6.72
N SER A 164 7.36 3.04 5.89
CA SER A 164 6.42 2.00 6.28
C SER A 164 6.97 1.24 7.49
N PRO A 165 6.21 1.13 8.61
CA PRO A 165 6.68 0.41 9.79
C PRO A 165 7.02 -1.06 9.50
N GLU A 166 6.22 -1.72 8.67
CA GLU A 166 6.45 -3.12 8.30
C GLU A 166 7.75 -3.29 7.52
N LEU A 167 7.98 -2.44 6.52
CA LEU A 167 9.22 -2.50 5.74
C LEU A 167 10.44 -2.08 6.56
N LEU A 168 10.28 -1.11 7.45
CA LEU A 168 11.38 -0.71 8.34
C LEU A 168 11.80 -1.87 9.26
N HIS A 169 10.85 -2.63 9.80
CA HIS A 169 11.15 -3.84 10.57
C HIS A 169 11.90 -4.88 9.71
N LEU A 170 11.43 -5.15 8.49
CA LEU A 170 12.12 -6.04 7.57
C LEU A 170 13.56 -5.58 7.29
N ILE A 171 13.77 -4.29 7.06
CA ILE A 171 15.11 -3.73 6.84
C ILE A 171 16.00 -4.03 8.06
N PHE A 172 15.52 -3.78 9.28
CA PHE A 172 16.30 -4.07 10.49
C PHE A 172 16.57 -5.55 10.73
N ASP A 173 15.64 -6.43 10.35
CA ASP A 173 15.81 -7.88 10.51
C ASP A 173 16.93 -8.42 9.62
N TYR A 174 17.18 -7.78 8.49
CA TYR A 174 18.16 -8.25 7.52
C TYR A 174 19.48 -7.45 7.48
N LEU A 175 19.49 -6.21 7.93
CA LEU A 175 20.71 -5.44 8.02
C LEU A 175 21.57 -5.90 9.20
N SER A 176 22.87 -5.92 8.98
CA SER A 176 23.82 -6.21 10.03
C SER A 176 24.02 -5.00 10.96
N PRO A 177 24.18 -5.20 12.25
CA PRO A 177 24.33 -4.09 13.20
C PRO A 177 25.44 -3.12 12.79
N ARG A 178 25.14 -1.83 12.80
CA ARG A 178 26.09 -0.74 12.53
C ARG A 178 26.78 -0.80 11.16
N SER A 179 26.13 -1.42 10.18
CA SER A 179 26.65 -1.47 8.80
C SER A 179 26.64 -0.11 8.12
N SER A 180 27.42 0.00 7.05
CA SER A 180 27.30 1.09 6.09
C SER A 180 26.22 0.74 5.06
N VAL A 181 25.22 1.59 4.93
CA VAL A 181 24.02 1.33 4.12
C VAL A 181 23.90 2.39 3.03
N LEU A 182 23.84 1.92 1.79
CA LEU A 182 23.46 2.74 0.64
C LEU A 182 21.96 2.62 0.40
N ASP A 183 21.25 3.73 0.36
CA ASP A 183 19.83 3.78 0.04
C ASP A 183 19.66 4.30 -1.39
N VAL A 184 19.44 3.36 -2.32
CA VAL A 184 19.41 3.65 -3.76
C VAL A 184 18.00 4.07 -4.17
N GLY A 185 17.87 5.29 -4.69
CA GLY A 185 16.57 5.91 -4.97
C GLY A 185 15.85 6.30 -3.68
N CYS A 186 16.57 6.89 -2.74
CA CYS A 186 16.10 7.14 -1.38
C CYS A 186 14.95 8.16 -1.27
N GLY A 187 14.55 8.80 -2.37
CA GLY A 187 13.53 9.85 -2.36
C GLY A 187 13.88 10.96 -1.37
N ALA A 188 12.95 11.32 -0.51
CA ALA A 188 13.16 12.31 0.55
C ALA A 188 13.88 11.75 1.80
N GLY A 189 14.40 10.52 1.75
CA GLY A 189 15.17 9.89 2.81
C GLY A 189 14.31 9.35 3.95
N ALA A 190 13.18 8.72 3.65
CA ALA A 190 12.25 8.23 4.65
C ALA A 190 12.89 7.27 5.68
N TYR A 191 13.78 6.38 5.23
CA TYR A 191 14.44 5.38 6.07
C TYR A 191 15.67 5.90 6.80
N GLY A 192 16.30 6.96 6.27
CA GLY A 192 17.56 7.51 6.76
C GLY A 192 17.58 7.81 8.26
N PRO A 193 16.64 8.60 8.82
CA PRO A 193 16.64 8.94 10.24
C PRO A 193 16.59 7.74 11.17
N ALA A 194 15.79 6.73 10.85
CA ALA A 194 15.68 5.52 11.66
C ALA A 194 16.99 4.69 11.63
N LEU A 195 17.58 4.51 10.44
CA LEU A 195 18.83 3.79 10.27
C LEU A 195 20.00 4.51 10.94
N ILE A 196 20.10 5.83 10.81
CA ILE A 196 21.13 6.64 11.49
C ILE A 196 20.98 6.53 13.02
N THR A 197 19.74 6.62 13.54
CA THR A 197 19.46 6.49 14.97
C THR A 197 19.85 5.11 15.50
N ALA A 198 19.67 4.07 14.70
CA ALA A 198 20.11 2.69 15.04
C ALA A 198 21.63 2.48 14.91
N GLY A 199 22.38 3.51 14.50
CA GLY A 199 23.84 3.50 14.44
C GLY A 199 24.43 3.04 13.10
N HIS A 200 23.61 2.93 12.04
CA HIS A 200 24.12 2.67 10.70
C HIS A 200 24.73 3.93 10.07
N ARG A 201 25.73 3.75 9.23
CA ARG A 201 26.25 4.80 8.36
C ARG A 201 25.41 4.84 7.08
N TRP A 202 24.30 5.54 7.11
CA TRP A 202 23.38 5.65 5.98
C TRP A 202 23.79 6.77 5.01
N ILE A 203 23.72 6.51 3.71
CA ILE A 203 23.86 7.51 2.64
C ILE A 203 22.79 7.26 1.59
N GLY A 204 22.01 8.30 1.27
CA GLY A 204 21.01 8.24 0.20
C GLY A 204 21.60 8.52 -1.18
N PHE A 205 21.12 7.80 -2.20
CA PHE A 205 21.34 8.11 -3.61
C PHE A 205 20.04 8.57 -4.23
N GLU A 206 20.06 9.72 -4.91
CA GLU A 206 18.85 10.28 -5.50
C GLU A 206 19.19 11.08 -6.78
N VAL A 207 18.23 11.09 -7.72
CA VAL A 207 18.32 11.83 -8.98
C VAL A 207 17.32 12.97 -9.07
N ASN A 208 16.19 12.89 -8.36
CA ASN A 208 15.12 13.87 -8.42
C ASN A 208 15.49 15.16 -7.70
N PRO A 209 15.50 16.32 -8.40
CA PRO A 209 15.90 17.59 -7.79
C PRO A 209 15.06 18.01 -6.59
N GLY A 210 13.76 17.71 -6.58
CA GLY A 210 12.87 18.03 -5.47
C GLY A 210 13.19 17.20 -4.22
N CYS A 211 13.49 15.92 -4.39
CA CYS A 211 13.91 15.03 -3.31
C CYS A 211 15.29 15.44 -2.77
N LEU A 212 16.22 15.80 -3.65
CA LEU A 212 17.53 16.30 -3.23
C LEU A 212 17.43 17.55 -2.37
N GLN A 213 16.55 18.49 -2.71
CA GLN A 213 16.29 19.67 -1.89
C GLN A 213 15.72 19.31 -0.51
N LEU A 214 14.83 18.32 -0.44
CA LEU A 214 14.30 17.84 0.83
C LEU A 214 15.36 17.15 1.69
N LEU A 215 16.23 16.34 1.10
CA LEU A 215 17.35 15.71 1.79
C LEU A 215 18.29 16.77 2.42
N GLU A 216 18.59 17.81 1.66
CA GLU A 216 19.40 18.94 2.15
C GLU A 216 18.71 19.68 3.30
N GLN A 217 17.42 20.01 3.17
CA GLN A 217 16.63 20.66 4.22
C GLN A 217 16.54 19.80 5.50
N ARG A 218 16.53 18.49 5.36
CA ARG A 218 16.48 17.54 6.49
C ARG A 218 17.88 17.27 7.08
N GLY A 219 18.94 17.78 6.47
CA GLY A 219 20.33 17.53 6.90
C GLY A 219 20.76 16.07 6.77
N LEU A 220 20.15 15.32 5.84
CA LEU A 220 20.46 13.91 5.62
C LEU A 220 21.65 13.79 4.65
N PRO A 221 22.60 12.86 4.88
CA PRO A 221 23.70 12.66 3.97
C PRO A 221 23.24 12.01 2.67
N PHE A 222 23.61 12.57 1.54
CA PHE A 222 23.27 12.01 0.24
C PHE A 222 24.37 12.22 -0.80
N ARG A 223 24.32 11.44 -1.86
CA ARG A 223 25.08 11.67 -3.10
C ARG A 223 24.10 11.83 -4.25
N LYS A 224 24.33 12.85 -5.04
CA LYS A 224 23.62 13.05 -6.30
C LYS A 224 24.20 12.11 -7.35
N THR A 225 23.33 11.42 -8.07
CA THR A 225 23.69 10.69 -9.27
C THR A 225 22.87 11.17 -10.46
N ALA A 226 23.30 10.89 -11.68
CA ALA A 226 22.53 11.20 -12.87
C ALA A 226 21.66 9.98 -13.24
N PRO A 227 20.44 10.18 -13.76
CA PRO A 227 19.59 9.07 -14.19
C PRO A 227 20.24 8.15 -15.22
N GLU A 228 21.05 8.73 -16.09
CA GLU A 228 21.77 8.04 -17.17
C GLU A 228 23.18 7.61 -16.77
N ALA A 229 23.56 7.74 -15.49
CA ALA A 229 24.89 7.37 -15.05
C ALA A 229 25.10 5.86 -15.21
N ALA A 230 25.96 5.50 -16.14
CA ALA A 230 26.36 4.12 -16.35
C ALA A 230 27.14 3.56 -15.15
N ARG A 231 27.60 4.40 -14.24
CA ARG A 231 28.35 4.00 -13.05
C ARG A 231 28.01 4.90 -11.86
N PHE A 232 27.79 4.27 -10.71
CA PHE A 232 27.60 5.01 -9.46
C PHE A 232 28.91 5.69 -9.02
N PRO A 233 28.84 6.92 -8.49
CA PRO A 233 30.01 7.65 -8.01
C PRO A 233 30.53 7.08 -6.68
N CYS A 234 30.79 5.78 -6.65
CA CYS A 234 31.24 5.01 -5.50
C CYS A 234 32.37 4.04 -5.89
N ALA A 235 33.25 3.77 -4.92
CA ALA A 235 34.23 2.72 -5.05
C ALA A 235 33.56 1.32 -5.02
N ASP A 236 34.28 0.32 -5.51
CA ASP A 236 33.86 -1.08 -5.40
C ASP A 236 33.80 -1.46 -3.90
N GLN A 237 32.73 -2.12 -3.50
CA GLN A 237 32.50 -2.58 -2.12
C GLN A 237 32.58 -1.45 -1.07
N GLU A 238 32.20 -0.23 -1.43
CA GLU A 238 32.24 0.91 -0.51
C GLU A 238 31.24 0.80 0.65
N PHE A 239 30.16 0.07 0.43
CA PHE A 239 29.12 -0.14 1.42
C PHE A 239 29.04 -1.61 1.82
N ASP A 240 28.69 -1.87 3.07
CA ASP A 240 28.39 -3.22 3.51
C ASP A 240 27.12 -3.74 2.88
N GLU A 241 26.09 -2.89 2.85
CA GLU A 241 24.73 -3.25 2.42
C GLU A 241 24.06 -2.14 1.62
N ALA A 242 23.06 -2.48 0.83
CA ALA A 242 22.19 -1.52 0.19
C ALA A 242 20.71 -1.84 0.45
N ILE A 243 19.87 -0.81 0.41
CA ILE A 243 18.44 -0.91 0.24
C ILE A 243 18.04 -0.21 -1.05
N CYS A 244 17.06 -0.77 -1.77
CA CYS A 244 16.56 -0.28 -3.03
C CYS A 244 15.04 -0.51 -3.04
N ILE A 245 14.29 0.50 -2.59
CA ILE A 245 12.89 0.38 -2.22
C ILE A 245 12.02 1.11 -3.23
N GLU A 246 11.17 0.35 -3.96
CA GLU A 246 10.27 0.87 -5.00
C GLU A 246 11.04 1.70 -6.05
N VAL A 247 12.06 1.09 -6.64
CA VAL A 247 12.94 1.73 -7.63
C VAL A 247 13.07 0.90 -8.92
N LEU A 248 13.22 -0.43 -8.80
CA LEU A 248 13.51 -1.28 -9.96
C LEU A 248 12.42 -1.21 -11.04
N GLU A 249 11.17 -0.96 -10.64
CA GLU A 249 10.05 -0.78 -11.56
C GLU A 249 10.20 0.44 -12.48
N HIS A 250 10.99 1.43 -12.10
CA HIS A 250 11.25 2.65 -12.86
C HIS A 250 12.49 2.59 -13.76
N ILE A 251 13.35 1.58 -13.57
CA ILE A 251 14.66 1.51 -14.21
C ILE A 251 14.56 0.94 -15.63
N GLU A 252 15.11 1.63 -16.61
CA GLU A 252 15.09 1.18 -18.01
C GLU A 252 16.13 0.08 -18.30
N HIS A 253 17.32 0.22 -17.72
CA HIS A 253 18.46 -0.69 -17.95
C HIS A 253 18.79 -1.46 -16.67
N LEU A 254 17.93 -2.43 -16.31
CA LEU A 254 18.01 -3.17 -15.04
C LEU A 254 19.34 -3.90 -14.84
N GLU A 255 19.84 -4.59 -15.86
CA GLU A 255 21.10 -5.35 -15.77
C GLU A 255 22.26 -4.45 -15.34
N GLN A 256 22.46 -3.33 -16.04
CA GLN A 256 23.52 -2.38 -15.73
C GLN A 256 23.34 -1.76 -14.33
N PHE A 257 22.11 -1.46 -13.95
CA PHE A 257 21.80 -0.91 -12.64
C PHE A 257 22.11 -1.88 -11.51
N LEU A 258 21.78 -3.16 -11.68
CA LEU A 258 22.08 -4.22 -10.73
C LEU A 258 23.56 -4.58 -10.67
N GLU A 259 24.29 -4.53 -11.79
CA GLU A 259 25.75 -4.64 -11.81
C GLU A 259 26.39 -3.59 -10.91
N GLU A 260 25.92 -2.33 -10.98
CA GLU A 260 26.42 -1.25 -10.14
C GLU A 260 26.06 -1.43 -8.67
N ILE A 261 24.83 -1.81 -8.34
CA ILE A 261 24.46 -2.12 -6.95
C ILE A 261 25.36 -3.26 -6.42
N SER A 262 25.48 -4.34 -7.18
CA SER A 262 26.35 -5.45 -6.79
C SER A 262 27.81 -5.04 -6.66
N ARG A 263 28.32 -4.17 -7.52
CA ARG A 263 29.70 -3.68 -7.44
C ARG A 263 29.98 -2.89 -6.16
N VAL A 264 29.06 -2.01 -5.79
CA VAL A 264 29.28 -1.08 -4.66
C VAL A 264 29.00 -1.66 -3.29
N VAL A 265 28.28 -2.80 -3.21
CA VAL A 265 28.03 -3.49 -1.93
C VAL A 265 29.00 -4.66 -1.72
N SER A 266 29.39 -4.90 -0.49
CA SER A 266 30.30 -6.00 -0.14
C SER A 266 29.56 -7.23 0.35
N ARG A 267 28.30 -7.12 0.83
CA ARG A 267 27.63 -8.20 1.51
C ARG A 267 26.20 -8.47 1.06
N ARG A 268 25.32 -7.49 1.10
CA ARG A 268 23.87 -7.70 0.91
C ARG A 268 23.19 -6.51 0.27
N ALA A 269 22.14 -6.80 -0.51
CA ALA A 269 21.17 -5.79 -0.92
C ALA A 269 19.73 -6.26 -0.65
N LEU A 270 18.88 -5.35 -0.18
CA LEU A 270 17.44 -5.55 -0.04
C LEU A 270 16.73 -4.76 -1.13
N PHE A 271 15.79 -5.41 -1.79
CA PHE A 271 14.96 -4.80 -2.83
C PHE A 271 13.49 -4.90 -2.45
N SER A 272 12.73 -3.86 -2.73
CA SER A 272 11.27 -3.89 -2.70
C SER A 272 10.72 -3.44 -4.03
N VAL A 273 9.69 -4.13 -4.50
CA VAL A 273 8.99 -3.82 -5.75
C VAL A 273 7.50 -4.16 -5.64
N PRO A 274 6.61 -3.53 -6.43
CA PRO A 274 5.22 -3.93 -6.52
C PRO A 274 5.05 -5.39 -6.97
N ASN A 275 4.10 -6.09 -6.37
CA ASN A 275 3.80 -7.48 -6.65
C ASN A 275 2.70 -7.63 -7.69
N ILE A 276 3.03 -8.00 -8.93
CA ILE A 276 2.01 -8.20 -9.95
C ILE A 276 1.24 -9.53 -9.83
N GLU A 277 1.67 -10.45 -8.98
CA GLU A 277 0.96 -11.72 -8.76
C GLU A 277 -0.43 -11.50 -8.16
N VAL A 278 -0.70 -10.32 -7.59
CA VAL A 278 -2.02 -9.97 -7.04
C VAL A 278 -3.02 -9.50 -8.11
N ILE A 279 -2.55 -9.10 -9.29
CA ILE A 279 -3.40 -8.52 -10.36
C ILE A 279 -4.62 -9.37 -10.71
N PRO A 280 -4.52 -10.71 -10.89
CA PRO A 280 -5.67 -11.53 -11.26
C PRO A 280 -6.82 -11.49 -10.27
N TYR A 281 -6.56 -11.15 -9.01
CA TYR A 281 -7.56 -11.15 -7.94
C TYR A 281 -8.33 -9.83 -7.85
N PHE A 282 -7.80 -8.75 -8.41
CA PHE A 282 -8.45 -7.43 -8.38
C PHE A 282 -9.75 -7.37 -9.18
N LYS A 283 -9.91 -8.21 -10.21
CA LYS A 283 -11.15 -8.31 -10.98
C LYS A 283 -12.36 -8.70 -10.14
N ASP A 284 -12.15 -9.48 -9.08
CA ASP A 284 -13.22 -9.93 -8.19
C ASP A 284 -13.75 -8.79 -7.31
N TRP A 285 -13.02 -7.68 -7.24
CA TRP A 285 -13.31 -6.48 -6.48
C TRP A 285 -13.64 -5.29 -7.39
N GLU A 286 -13.68 -5.49 -8.71
CA GLU A 286 -13.94 -4.46 -9.72
C GLU A 286 -13.02 -3.23 -9.55
N THR A 287 -11.78 -3.46 -9.16
CA THR A 287 -10.76 -2.43 -8.96
C THR A 287 -9.53 -2.70 -9.82
N VAL A 288 -8.67 -1.70 -9.96
CA VAL A 288 -7.38 -1.82 -10.66
C VAL A 288 -6.27 -1.53 -9.66
N PRO A 289 -5.24 -2.38 -9.58
CA PRO A 289 -4.07 -2.09 -8.77
C PRO A 289 -3.45 -0.76 -9.20
N TRP A 290 -3.24 0.13 -8.25
CA TRP A 290 -2.79 1.48 -8.57
C TRP A 290 -1.44 1.50 -9.30
N HIS A 291 -0.54 0.59 -9.00
CA HIS A 291 0.78 0.51 -9.65
C HIS A 291 0.72 0.21 -11.16
N LEU A 292 -0.40 -0.33 -11.67
CA LEU A 292 -0.63 -0.42 -13.11
C LEU A 292 -1.00 0.93 -13.74
N LEU A 293 -1.33 1.90 -12.91
CA LEU A 293 -1.73 3.23 -13.34
C LEU A 293 -0.60 4.25 -13.22
N GLU A 294 0.54 3.85 -12.67
CA GLU A 294 1.76 4.64 -12.66
C GLU A 294 2.41 4.62 -14.04
N GLY A 295 2.46 5.78 -14.69
CA GLY A 295 2.92 5.90 -16.08
C GLY A 295 4.43 5.73 -16.26
N ASP A 296 5.20 5.77 -15.20
CA ASP A 296 6.65 5.60 -15.20
C ASP A 296 7.13 4.22 -14.74
N HIS A 297 6.19 3.32 -14.36
CA HIS A 297 6.53 1.91 -14.15
C HIS A 297 6.84 1.23 -15.50
N LYS A 298 8.08 0.83 -15.67
CA LYS A 298 8.60 0.16 -16.87
C LYS A 298 8.68 -1.35 -16.69
N ASN A 299 8.83 -1.80 -15.45
CA ASN A 299 9.04 -3.21 -15.11
C ASN A 299 7.97 -3.70 -14.13
N PHE A 300 7.62 -4.97 -14.29
CA PHE A 300 6.60 -5.64 -13.49
C PHE A 300 7.15 -6.98 -13.02
N PHE A 301 7.06 -7.25 -11.71
CA PHE A 301 7.75 -8.36 -11.09
C PHE A 301 6.81 -9.38 -10.47
N THR A 302 7.10 -10.65 -10.72
CA THR A 302 6.67 -11.80 -9.92
C THR A 302 7.82 -12.25 -9.02
N ARG A 303 7.56 -13.09 -8.02
CA ARG A 303 8.63 -13.69 -7.20
C ARG A 303 9.67 -14.41 -8.04
N THR A 304 9.25 -15.11 -9.09
CA THR A 304 10.14 -15.83 -9.97
C THR A 304 11.00 -14.87 -10.79
N SER A 305 10.38 -13.91 -11.49
CA SER A 305 11.12 -12.99 -12.35
C SER A 305 12.10 -12.10 -11.57
N LEU A 306 11.71 -11.66 -10.35
CA LEU A 306 12.61 -10.88 -9.50
C LEU A 306 13.82 -11.73 -9.05
N ARG A 307 13.60 -13.00 -8.67
CA ARG A 307 14.70 -13.90 -8.31
C ARG A 307 15.63 -14.16 -9.48
N GLU A 308 15.08 -14.45 -10.66
CA GLU A 308 15.87 -14.70 -11.87
C GLU A 308 16.69 -13.48 -12.29
N LEU A 309 16.14 -12.28 -12.14
CA LEU A 309 16.82 -11.03 -12.44
C LEU A 309 18.01 -10.78 -11.47
N LEU A 310 17.87 -11.09 -10.19
CA LEU A 310 18.90 -10.85 -9.19
C LEU A 310 19.98 -11.94 -9.13
N ALA A 311 19.66 -13.17 -9.53
CA ALA A 311 20.55 -14.32 -9.41
C ALA A 311 21.91 -14.21 -10.14
N PRO A 312 22.04 -13.50 -11.28
CA PRO A 312 23.35 -13.28 -11.89
C PRO A 312 24.29 -12.38 -11.09
N HIS A 313 23.76 -11.55 -10.20
CA HIS A 313 24.49 -10.51 -9.50
C HIS A 313 24.79 -10.87 -8.04
N PHE A 314 24.06 -11.85 -7.47
CA PHE A 314 24.14 -12.24 -6.06
C PHE A 314 24.15 -13.76 -5.93
N SER A 315 24.94 -14.28 -4.99
CA SER A 315 25.13 -15.71 -4.80
C SER A 315 23.90 -16.42 -4.21
N ARG A 316 23.12 -15.69 -3.41
CA ARG A 316 21.86 -16.16 -2.82
C ARG A 316 20.78 -15.09 -2.93
N VAL A 317 19.61 -15.49 -3.39
CA VAL A 317 18.44 -14.60 -3.50
C VAL A 317 17.23 -15.28 -2.88
N GLU A 318 16.68 -14.65 -1.85
CA GLU A 318 15.42 -15.03 -1.22
C GLU A 318 14.37 -13.98 -1.56
N VAL A 319 13.20 -14.41 -2.04
CA VAL A 319 12.10 -13.51 -2.41
C VAL A 319 10.83 -13.93 -1.70
N PHE A 320 10.19 -13.01 -1.02
CA PHE A 320 8.91 -13.21 -0.33
C PHE A 320 7.99 -11.99 -0.51
N SER A 321 6.71 -12.21 -0.28
CA SER A 321 5.71 -11.14 -0.34
C SER A 321 5.48 -10.54 1.05
N TYR A 322 5.22 -9.22 1.11
CA TYR A 322 4.95 -8.50 2.34
C TYR A 322 3.91 -7.39 2.10
N MET A 323 3.52 -6.66 3.13
CA MET A 323 2.50 -5.64 3.14
C MET A 323 1.14 -6.22 2.73
N GLU A 324 0.47 -6.83 3.70
CA GLU A 324 -0.84 -7.43 3.48
C GLU A 324 -1.84 -6.41 2.95
N HIS A 325 -2.42 -6.72 1.80
CA HIS A 325 -3.46 -5.92 1.19
C HIS A 325 -4.80 -6.15 1.90
N PRO A 326 -5.66 -5.12 2.04
CA PRO A 326 -7.01 -5.31 2.61
C PRO A 326 -7.89 -6.26 1.80
N LEU A 327 -7.61 -6.43 0.50
CA LEU A 327 -8.29 -7.41 -0.34
C LEU A 327 -7.78 -8.81 -0.07
N ARG A 328 -8.68 -9.79 -0.19
CA ARG A 328 -8.37 -11.21 -0.13
C ARG A 328 -8.93 -11.91 -1.35
N THR A 329 -8.42 -13.10 -1.65
CA THR A 329 -9.04 -13.97 -2.66
C THR A 329 -10.44 -14.40 -2.21
N ARG A 330 -11.22 -14.98 -3.12
CA ARG A 330 -12.52 -15.55 -2.79
C ARG A 330 -12.46 -16.60 -1.68
N ASP A 331 -11.35 -17.32 -1.60
CA ASP A 331 -11.10 -18.36 -0.59
C ASP A 331 -10.53 -17.77 0.72
N GLY A 332 -10.46 -16.45 0.84
CA GLY A 332 -9.99 -15.76 2.04
C GLY A 332 -8.47 -15.68 2.20
N ILE A 333 -7.70 -16.03 1.16
CA ILE A 333 -6.23 -15.96 1.20
C ILE A 333 -5.78 -14.50 1.17
N ALA A 334 -4.83 -14.15 2.04
CA ALA A 334 -4.24 -12.83 2.08
C ALA A 334 -3.45 -12.53 0.80
N LEU A 335 -3.67 -11.34 0.25
CA LEU A 335 -2.87 -10.80 -0.83
C LEU A 335 -1.82 -9.85 -0.24
N HIS A 336 -0.64 -9.82 -0.85
CA HIS A 336 0.45 -8.95 -0.41
C HIS A 336 0.86 -8.04 -1.56
N ALA A 337 0.83 -6.75 -1.32
CA ALA A 337 0.99 -5.73 -2.35
C ALA A 337 2.41 -5.64 -2.92
N HIS A 338 3.41 -6.07 -2.15
CA HIS A 338 4.82 -5.90 -2.51
C HIS A 338 5.61 -7.21 -2.38
N LEU A 339 6.69 -7.29 -3.10
CA LEU A 339 7.73 -8.30 -2.97
C LEU A 339 8.95 -7.68 -2.30
N CYS A 340 9.55 -8.42 -1.38
CA CYS A 340 10.87 -8.12 -0.84
C CYS A 340 11.84 -9.19 -1.32
N ALA A 341 13.01 -8.77 -1.80
CA ALA A 341 14.11 -9.64 -2.11
C ALA A 341 15.30 -9.33 -1.21
N VAL A 342 15.87 -10.37 -0.61
CA VAL A 342 17.13 -10.32 0.13
C VAL A 342 18.17 -11.02 -0.72
N ALA A 343 19.18 -10.31 -1.15
CA ALA A 343 20.21 -10.78 -2.07
C ALA A 343 21.59 -10.67 -1.44
N ASP A 344 22.21 -11.81 -1.14
CA ASP A 344 23.52 -11.91 -0.51
C ASP A 344 24.64 -12.08 -1.55
N LYS A 345 25.79 -11.50 -1.24
CA LYS A 345 27.07 -11.79 -1.92
C LYS A 345 27.86 -12.78 -1.10
N ASP A 346 28.78 -13.51 -1.75
CA ASP A 346 29.73 -14.43 -1.10
C ASP A 346 30.73 -13.71 -0.23
#